data_657e264140ea8a22fd8a6996bfdcb62b
#
_entry.id   657e264140ea8a22fd8a6996bfdcb62b
#
_cell.length_a   1.000
_cell.length_b   1.000
_cell.length_c   1.000
_cell.angle_alpha   90.00
_cell.angle_beta   90.00
_cell.angle_gamma   90.00
#
_symmetry.space_group_name_H-M   'P 1'
#
loop_
_entity.id
_entity.type
_entity.pdbx_description
1 polymer ?
#
loop_
_entity_poly.entity_id
_entity_poly.type
_entity_poly.pdbx_seq_one_letter_code
_entity_poly.pdbx_strand_id
1 'polypeptide(L)'
;MHPINFVFDVDDTLVLHFEKSEWKRSTQEIVDLYGEGFLQKHTVWAVDYPHFIFPGIPTLWRWLYGMGHRLALFSSAVPERNEELADNLTSIVFGDQAQQVRPTIKVFSRNDLFDTYHTKDQNAYQPIFFGNYKKVLSGVVVPQEEMSWSFLIDDDRSYMALHEEFNLIKVETYNKLIPLSAFSFQAHAYLYKAFYLAGLFKAIFDKIEKDHVTAVEAAKVIQIDSVEEEFDRRFFYPTIKNVDFYEEGERILSAIDSEATIPPSIMTRMKNRDYEYR
;
A
#
# COMPACT_ATOMS: atom_id res chain seq x y z
N MET A 1 21.57 -4.96 4.46
CA MET A 1 20.75 -4.66 3.26
C MET A 1 20.73 -3.16 3.04
N HIS A 2 20.74 -2.66 1.78
CA HIS A 2 20.57 -1.24 1.48
C HIS A 2 19.15 -0.79 1.93
N PRO A 3 19.00 0.40 2.55
CA PRO A 3 17.67 0.92 2.87
C PRO A 3 16.80 1.08 1.60
N ILE A 4 15.57 0.62 1.66
CA ILE A 4 14.59 0.76 0.59
C ILE A 4 13.63 1.90 0.97
N ASN A 5 13.26 2.72 -0.01
CA ASN A 5 12.27 3.79 0.14
C ASN A 5 10.88 3.23 -0.22
N PHE A 6 9.98 3.15 0.74
CA PHE A 6 8.59 2.79 0.54
C PHE A 6 7.72 4.03 0.59
N VAL A 7 7.20 4.43 -0.55
CA VAL A 7 6.33 5.59 -0.72
C VAL A 7 4.90 5.09 -0.86
N PHE A 8 4.08 5.34 0.14
CA PHE A 8 2.71 4.87 0.16
C PHE A 8 1.75 5.96 -0.29
N ASP A 9 0.86 5.63 -1.21
CA ASP A 9 -0.38 6.36 -1.31
C ASP A 9 -1.19 6.22 -0.02
N VAL A 10 -2.19 7.08 0.18
CA VAL A 10 -2.95 7.15 1.42
C VAL A 10 -4.33 6.53 1.26
N ASP A 11 -5.15 7.14 0.40
CA ASP A 11 -6.55 6.72 0.23
C ASP A 11 -6.62 5.39 -0.50
N ASP A 12 -7.44 4.47 -0.01
CA ASP A 12 -7.56 3.11 -0.53
C ASP A 12 -6.26 2.26 -0.52
N THR A 13 -5.15 2.84 -0.07
CA THR A 13 -3.86 2.15 0.11
C THR A 13 -3.54 1.88 1.59
N LEU A 14 -3.50 2.91 2.42
CA LEU A 14 -3.26 2.79 3.86
C LEU A 14 -4.55 2.87 4.69
N VAL A 15 -5.47 3.70 4.24
CA VAL A 15 -6.73 3.99 4.91
C VAL A 15 -7.90 3.92 3.95
N LEU A 16 -9.04 3.49 4.48
CA LEU A 16 -10.30 3.57 3.78
C LEU A 16 -10.92 4.95 4.06
N HIS A 17 -11.08 5.72 2.99
CA HIS A 17 -11.78 6.99 3.02
C HIS A 17 -13.20 6.81 2.51
N PHE A 18 -14.19 7.11 3.34
CA PHE A 18 -15.59 7.17 2.94
C PHE A 18 -16.12 8.58 2.95
N GLU A 19 -17.00 8.88 2.02
CA GLU A 19 -17.89 10.03 2.17
C GLU A 19 -18.74 9.88 3.44
N LYS A 20 -19.06 10.98 4.12
CA LYS A 20 -19.87 10.96 5.37
C LYS A 20 -21.17 10.15 5.24
N SER A 21 -21.77 10.17 4.05
CA SER A 21 -23.00 9.42 3.75
C SER A 21 -22.82 7.89 3.72
N GLU A 22 -21.62 7.41 3.37
CA GLU A 22 -21.28 6.00 3.25
C GLU A 22 -20.63 5.44 4.53
N TRP A 23 -20.10 6.31 5.39
CA TRP A 23 -19.35 5.92 6.60
C TRP A 23 -20.10 4.90 7.46
N LYS A 24 -21.37 5.18 7.79
CA LYS A 24 -22.14 4.30 8.68
C LYS A 24 -22.32 2.89 8.11
N ARG A 25 -22.56 2.76 6.82
CA ARG A 25 -22.73 1.45 6.16
C ARG A 25 -21.42 0.67 6.16
N SER A 26 -20.36 1.31 5.71
CA SER A 26 -19.07 0.64 5.53
C SER A 26 -18.37 0.34 6.85
N THR A 27 -18.55 1.18 7.87
CA THR A 27 -18.09 0.85 9.23
C THR A 27 -18.88 -0.29 9.86
N GLN A 28 -20.17 -0.45 9.54
CA GLN A 28 -20.93 -1.60 10.02
C GLN A 28 -20.35 -2.91 9.49
N GLU A 29 -19.95 -2.97 8.22
CA GLU A 29 -19.29 -4.15 7.65
C GLU A 29 -17.96 -4.48 8.36
N ILE A 30 -17.20 -3.47 8.75
CA ILE A 30 -15.96 -3.64 9.53
C ILE A 30 -16.27 -4.12 10.95
N VAL A 31 -17.30 -3.56 11.59
CA VAL A 31 -17.74 -3.99 12.92
C VAL A 31 -18.20 -5.45 12.89
N ASP A 32 -18.92 -5.86 11.85
CA ASP A 32 -19.38 -7.23 11.68
C ASP A 32 -18.22 -8.23 11.51
N LEU A 33 -17.10 -7.79 10.88
CA LEU A 33 -15.91 -8.61 10.68
C LEU A 33 -15.00 -8.66 11.91
N TYR A 34 -14.81 -7.54 12.60
CA TYR A 34 -13.77 -7.37 13.62
C TYR A 34 -14.26 -6.89 14.98
N GLY A 35 -15.49 -6.40 15.08
CA GLY A 35 -16.05 -5.80 16.28
C GLY A 35 -15.78 -4.30 16.43
N GLU A 36 -16.57 -3.64 17.29
CA GLU A 36 -16.49 -2.18 17.50
C GLU A 36 -15.14 -1.72 18.08
N GLY A 37 -14.56 -2.50 18.98
CA GLY A 37 -13.25 -2.17 19.58
C GLY A 37 -12.13 -2.12 18.55
N PHE A 38 -12.18 -2.99 17.55
CA PHE A 38 -11.24 -2.97 16.44
C PHE A 38 -11.43 -1.71 15.58
N LEU A 39 -12.67 -1.37 15.22
CA LEU A 39 -12.96 -0.15 14.48
C LEU A 39 -12.44 1.09 15.21
N GLN A 40 -12.71 1.22 16.52
CA GLN A 40 -12.25 2.36 17.32
C GLN A 40 -10.73 2.48 17.33
N LYS A 41 -10.03 1.36 17.53
CA LYS A 41 -8.55 1.32 17.54
C LYS A 41 -7.93 1.68 16.20
N HIS A 42 -8.62 1.40 15.08
CA HIS A 42 -8.12 1.62 13.71
C HIS A 42 -8.74 2.85 13.03
N THR A 43 -9.48 3.68 13.75
CA THR A 43 -10.02 4.94 13.21
C THR A 43 -9.13 6.11 13.60
N VAL A 44 -8.68 6.86 12.60
CA VAL A 44 -7.98 8.14 12.75
C VAL A 44 -8.80 9.26 12.17
N TRP A 45 -8.60 10.45 12.69
CA TRP A 45 -9.27 11.65 12.22
C TRP A 45 -8.24 12.55 11.51
N ALA A 46 -8.65 13.16 10.41
CA ALA A 46 -7.89 14.20 9.74
C ALA A 46 -8.87 15.19 9.10
N VAL A 47 -8.71 16.48 9.41
CA VAL A 47 -9.56 17.57 8.91
C VAL A 47 -11.06 17.23 9.05
N ASP A 48 -11.48 16.84 10.27
CA ASP A 48 -12.86 16.48 10.62
C ASP A 48 -13.46 15.25 9.89
N TYR A 49 -12.63 14.45 9.21
CA TYR A 49 -13.06 13.21 8.57
C TYR A 49 -12.42 11.99 9.24
N PRO A 50 -13.21 10.97 9.56
CA PRO A 50 -12.69 9.70 10.03
C PRO A 50 -12.14 8.87 8.87
N HIS A 51 -11.04 8.18 9.13
CA HIS A 51 -10.39 7.25 8.20
C HIS A 51 -10.15 5.92 8.92
N PHE A 52 -10.48 4.83 8.28
CA PHE A 52 -10.21 3.50 8.81
C PHE A 52 -8.87 2.99 8.29
N ILE A 53 -7.94 2.69 9.19
CA ILE A 53 -6.64 2.09 8.85
C ILE A 53 -6.83 0.61 8.55
N PHE A 54 -6.35 0.15 7.39
CA PHE A 54 -6.47 -1.26 7.01
C PHE A 54 -5.75 -2.20 7.99
N PRO A 55 -6.31 -3.41 8.22
CA PRO A 55 -5.70 -4.42 9.07
C PRO A 55 -4.25 -4.70 8.66
N GLY A 56 -3.36 -4.75 9.64
CA GLY A 56 -1.94 -5.05 9.43
C GLY A 56 -1.07 -3.85 9.00
N ILE A 57 -1.63 -2.73 8.53
CA ILE A 57 -0.83 -1.55 8.13
C ILE A 57 0.05 -1.02 9.27
N PRO A 58 -0.44 -0.85 10.52
CA PRO A 58 0.41 -0.39 11.62
C PRO A 58 1.61 -1.32 11.85
N THR A 59 1.40 -2.61 11.78
CA THR A 59 2.44 -3.63 12.00
C THR A 59 3.40 -3.71 10.81
N LEU A 60 2.90 -3.60 9.57
CA LEU A 60 3.74 -3.50 8.37
C LEU A 60 4.72 -2.32 8.45
N TRP A 61 4.25 -1.14 8.85
CA TRP A 61 5.09 0.03 9.00
C TRP A 61 6.15 -0.15 10.09
N ARG A 62 5.77 -0.70 11.27
CA ARG A 62 6.73 -1.05 12.32
C ARG A 62 7.79 -2.00 11.83
N TRP A 63 7.40 -3.02 11.07
CA TRP A 63 8.33 -4.00 10.51
C TRP A 63 9.32 -3.36 9.56
N LEU A 64 8.85 -2.62 8.55
CA LEU A 64 9.71 -1.96 7.56
C LEU A 64 10.67 -0.96 8.21
N TYR A 65 10.15 -0.11 9.09
CA TYR A 65 10.96 0.87 9.81
C TYR A 65 11.99 0.21 10.72
N GLY A 66 11.60 -0.83 11.44
CA GLY A 66 12.49 -1.61 12.32
C GLY A 66 13.62 -2.32 11.57
N MET A 67 13.42 -2.63 10.28
CA MET A 67 14.47 -3.13 9.39
C MET A 67 15.38 -2.03 8.82
N GLY A 68 15.14 -0.77 9.16
CA GLY A 68 15.95 0.37 8.70
C GLY A 68 15.54 0.90 7.33
N HIS A 69 14.36 0.54 6.83
CA HIS A 69 13.81 1.11 5.60
C HIS A 69 13.20 2.49 5.85
N ARG A 70 13.00 3.26 4.77
CA ARG A 70 12.46 4.62 4.83
C ARG A 70 11.01 4.61 4.38
N LEU A 71 10.15 5.32 5.11
CA LEU A 71 8.72 5.45 4.82
C LEU A 71 8.41 6.88 4.37
N ALA A 72 7.54 7.02 3.39
CA ALA A 72 6.99 8.29 2.95
C ALA A 72 5.53 8.13 2.55
N LEU A 73 4.78 9.23 2.57
CA LEU A 73 3.41 9.33 2.07
C LEU A 73 3.40 10.18 0.80
N PHE A 74 2.59 9.78 -0.19
CA PHE A 74 2.34 10.58 -1.38
C PHE A 74 0.87 10.47 -1.80
N SER A 75 0.05 11.44 -1.44
CA SER A 75 -1.38 11.46 -1.73
C SER A 75 -1.75 12.65 -2.61
N SER A 76 -2.81 12.50 -3.39
CA SER A 76 -3.41 13.60 -4.17
C SER A 76 -4.27 14.57 -3.33
N ALA A 77 -4.40 14.34 -2.04
CA ALA A 77 -5.13 15.20 -1.13
C ALA A 77 -4.34 16.48 -0.75
N VAL A 78 -5.03 17.40 -0.07
CA VAL A 78 -4.43 18.66 0.37
C VAL A 78 -3.37 18.46 1.47
N PRO A 79 -2.33 19.32 1.54
CA PRO A 79 -1.23 19.15 2.49
C PRO A 79 -1.68 19.04 3.95
N GLU A 80 -2.60 19.89 4.38
CA GLU A 80 -3.06 19.95 5.77
C GLU A 80 -3.65 18.60 6.23
N ARG A 81 -4.46 17.96 5.36
CA ARG A 81 -5.02 16.64 5.64
C ARG A 81 -3.95 15.56 5.71
N ASN A 82 -3.00 15.59 4.78
CA ASN A 82 -1.96 14.56 4.71
C ASN A 82 -0.98 14.66 5.89
N GLU A 83 -0.65 15.87 6.33
CA GLU A 83 0.21 16.09 7.50
C GLU A 83 -0.48 15.60 8.79
N GLU A 84 -1.75 15.99 9.02
CA GLU A 84 -2.52 15.54 10.18
C GLU A 84 -2.69 14.03 10.20
N LEU A 85 -2.96 13.42 9.04
CA LEU A 85 -3.07 11.97 8.92
C LEU A 85 -1.73 11.27 9.19
N ALA A 86 -0.61 11.83 8.70
CA ALA A 86 0.72 11.31 8.98
C ALA A 86 1.06 11.37 10.47
N ASP A 87 0.71 12.44 11.15
CA ASP A 87 0.90 12.59 12.60
C ASP A 87 0.11 11.53 13.36
N ASN A 88 -1.16 11.35 13.02
CA ASN A 88 -2.05 10.39 13.66
C ASN A 88 -1.66 8.93 13.36
N LEU A 89 -1.32 8.61 12.11
CA LEU A 89 -0.81 7.29 11.75
C LEU A 89 0.48 6.97 12.49
N THR A 90 1.43 7.92 12.54
CA THR A 90 2.70 7.73 13.23
C THR A 90 2.48 7.49 14.72
N SER A 91 1.55 8.22 15.34
CA SER A 91 1.19 8.04 16.76
C SER A 91 0.62 6.65 17.04
N ILE A 92 -0.27 6.13 16.19
CA ILE A 92 -0.84 4.78 16.33
C ILE A 92 0.24 3.70 16.11
N VAL A 93 1.06 3.89 15.08
CA VAL A 93 2.05 2.88 14.69
C VAL A 93 3.19 2.78 15.71
N PHE A 94 3.72 3.90 16.17
CA PHE A 94 4.96 3.94 16.95
C PHE A 94 4.78 4.34 18.41
N GLY A 95 3.57 4.74 18.84
CA GLY A 95 3.29 5.08 20.24
C GLY A 95 4.29 6.10 20.82
N ASP A 96 4.97 5.74 21.89
CA ASP A 96 5.94 6.62 22.57
C ASP A 96 7.13 7.05 21.68
N GLN A 97 7.41 6.31 20.61
CA GLN A 97 8.48 6.63 19.66
C GLN A 97 8.02 7.60 18.56
N ALA A 98 6.72 7.92 18.48
CA ALA A 98 6.15 8.71 17.39
C ALA A 98 6.87 10.06 17.19
N GLN A 99 7.22 10.77 18.26
CA GLN A 99 7.92 12.06 18.17
C GLN A 99 9.30 11.96 17.51
N GLN A 100 9.98 10.81 17.68
CA GLN A 100 11.30 10.58 17.08
C GLN A 100 11.16 10.11 15.62
N VAL A 101 10.13 9.32 15.32
CA VAL A 101 9.93 8.71 14.01
C VAL A 101 9.30 9.70 13.03
N ARG A 102 8.30 10.48 13.45
CA ARG A 102 7.53 11.37 12.59
C ARG A 102 8.39 12.30 11.70
N PRO A 103 9.46 12.95 12.19
CA PRO A 103 10.32 13.77 11.33
C PRO A 103 11.05 13.00 10.23
N THR A 104 11.15 11.67 10.32
CA THR A 104 11.77 10.83 9.28
C THR A 104 10.81 10.42 8.17
N ILE A 105 9.49 10.55 8.39
CA ILE A 105 8.45 10.24 7.41
C ILE A 105 8.14 11.50 6.61
N LYS A 106 8.54 11.51 5.35
CA LYS A 106 8.23 12.60 4.43
C LYS A 106 6.78 12.50 3.96
N VAL A 107 6.14 13.65 3.75
CA VAL A 107 4.76 13.75 3.26
C VAL A 107 4.74 14.57 1.99
N PHE A 108 4.25 13.99 0.92
CA PHE A 108 4.01 14.62 -0.37
C PHE A 108 2.51 14.68 -0.62
N SER A 109 2.06 15.77 -1.20
CA SER A 109 0.64 16.10 -1.32
C SER A 109 0.30 16.56 -2.73
N ARG A 110 -0.92 17.03 -2.94
CA ARG A 110 -1.39 17.53 -4.24
C ARG A 110 -0.42 18.51 -4.90
N ASN A 111 0.24 19.36 -4.12
CA ASN A 111 1.16 20.38 -4.64
C ASN A 111 2.47 19.79 -5.19
N ASP A 112 2.78 18.54 -4.85
CA ASP A 112 3.97 17.82 -5.28
C ASP A 112 3.70 16.95 -6.51
N LEU A 113 2.43 16.87 -6.96
CA LEU A 113 2.05 16.15 -8.17
C LEU A 113 2.60 16.85 -9.41
N PHE A 114 3.15 16.07 -10.31
CA PHE A 114 3.56 16.57 -11.62
C PHE A 114 2.33 16.68 -12.55
N ASP A 115 2.06 17.90 -13.02
CA ASP A 115 0.98 18.16 -13.98
C ASP A 115 1.50 18.04 -15.41
N THR A 116 1.14 16.94 -16.08
CA THR A 116 1.58 16.67 -17.46
C THR A 116 0.91 17.59 -18.48
N TYR A 117 -0.21 18.21 -18.14
CA TYR A 117 -0.96 19.07 -19.05
C TYR A 117 -0.35 20.48 -19.18
N HIS A 118 0.15 21.04 -18.08
CA HIS A 118 0.69 22.39 -18.02
C HIS A 118 2.20 22.47 -18.16
N THR A 119 2.88 21.34 -18.29
CA THR A 119 4.34 21.30 -18.34
C THR A 119 4.82 21.48 -19.78
N LYS A 120 5.82 22.37 -19.97
CA LYS A 120 6.43 22.64 -21.29
C LYS A 120 7.16 21.43 -21.87
N ASP A 121 7.58 20.50 -21.04
CA ASP A 121 8.25 19.27 -21.46
C ASP A 121 7.31 18.06 -21.31
N GLN A 122 6.27 18.05 -22.13
CA GLN A 122 5.29 16.95 -22.19
C GLN A 122 5.92 15.59 -22.57
N ASN A 123 7.15 15.58 -23.11
CA ASN A 123 7.80 14.35 -23.53
C ASN A 123 8.55 13.65 -22.39
N ALA A 124 8.91 14.37 -21.32
CA ALA A 124 9.66 13.79 -20.20
C ALA A 124 8.85 12.81 -19.37
N TYR A 125 7.52 13.04 -19.24
CA TYR A 125 6.63 12.22 -18.41
C TYR A 125 5.30 11.97 -19.10
N GLN A 126 5.31 11.43 -20.30
CA GLN A 126 4.05 11.08 -20.96
C GLN A 126 3.26 10.08 -20.13
N PRO A 127 1.94 10.29 -19.91
CA PRO A 127 1.13 9.37 -19.18
C PRO A 127 1.03 8.04 -19.93
N ILE A 128 1.45 6.95 -19.32
CA ILE A 128 1.20 5.59 -19.83
C ILE A 128 -0.29 5.28 -19.73
N PHE A 129 -0.96 5.87 -18.73
CA PHE A 129 -2.39 5.77 -18.47
C PHE A 129 -3.02 7.15 -18.41
N PHE A 130 -4.31 7.21 -18.66
CA PHE A 130 -5.09 8.44 -18.59
C PHE A 130 -4.98 9.08 -17.20
N GLY A 131 -4.59 10.32 -17.15
CA GLY A 131 -4.42 11.11 -15.91
C GLY A 131 -3.40 12.22 -16.11
N ASN A 132 -3.78 13.44 -15.79
CA ASN A 132 -2.93 14.61 -15.98
C ASN A 132 -1.89 14.75 -14.86
N TYR A 133 -2.11 14.10 -13.71
CA TYR A 133 -1.26 14.21 -12.53
C TYR A 133 -0.48 12.93 -12.30
N LYS A 134 0.81 13.07 -11.97
CA LYS A 134 1.72 11.94 -11.71
C LYS A 134 2.43 12.11 -10.38
N LYS A 135 2.59 11.00 -9.67
CA LYS A 135 3.45 10.88 -8.49
C LYS A 135 4.84 10.49 -8.97
N VAL A 136 5.67 11.50 -9.25
CA VAL A 136 7.04 11.29 -9.73
C VAL A 136 7.94 10.99 -8.54
N LEU A 137 8.61 9.86 -8.53
CA LEU A 137 9.57 9.49 -7.49
C LEU A 137 10.92 10.16 -7.72
N SER A 138 11.45 10.04 -8.94
CA SER A 138 12.76 10.50 -9.29
C SER A 138 12.91 12.01 -9.21
N GLY A 139 13.82 12.49 -8.37
CA GLY A 139 14.11 13.91 -8.20
C GLY A 139 13.07 14.69 -7.38
N VAL A 140 11.90 14.11 -7.07
CA VAL A 140 10.86 14.71 -6.22
C VAL A 140 10.89 14.05 -4.83
N VAL A 141 10.66 12.74 -4.77
CA VAL A 141 10.61 12.00 -3.51
C VAL A 141 11.98 11.48 -3.12
N VAL A 142 12.70 10.91 -4.08
CA VAL A 142 14.02 10.33 -3.89
C VAL A 142 15.02 10.84 -4.94
N PRO A 143 16.31 10.88 -4.63
CA PRO A 143 17.35 11.14 -5.63
C PRO A 143 17.33 10.07 -6.74
N GLN A 144 17.75 10.46 -7.95
CA GLN A 144 17.77 9.58 -9.12
C GLN A 144 18.55 8.27 -8.88
N GLU A 145 19.66 8.36 -8.14
CA GLU A 145 20.51 7.20 -7.80
C GLU A 145 19.85 6.21 -6.84
N GLU A 146 18.81 6.62 -6.12
CA GLU A 146 18.04 5.75 -5.20
C GLU A 146 16.82 5.08 -5.87
N MET A 147 16.54 5.37 -7.14
CA MET A 147 15.36 4.81 -7.83
C MET A 147 15.34 3.29 -7.87
N SER A 148 16.49 2.64 -8.01
CA SER A 148 16.59 1.17 -7.98
C SER A 148 16.30 0.54 -6.59
N TRP A 149 16.14 1.40 -5.56
CA TRP A 149 15.82 1.05 -4.18
C TRP A 149 14.53 1.72 -3.70
N SER A 150 13.60 2.03 -4.60
CA SER A 150 12.40 2.80 -4.26
C SER A 150 11.15 2.20 -4.88
N PHE A 151 10.06 2.14 -4.10
CA PHE A 151 8.75 1.70 -4.54
C PHE A 151 7.68 2.74 -4.22
N LEU A 152 6.76 2.95 -5.16
CA LEU A 152 5.46 3.57 -4.95
C LEU A 152 4.44 2.45 -4.74
N ILE A 153 3.73 2.48 -3.63
CA ILE A 153 2.63 1.57 -3.33
C ILE A 153 1.34 2.37 -3.52
N ASP A 154 0.53 2.01 -4.50
CA ASP A 154 -0.63 2.79 -4.91
C ASP A 154 -1.76 1.88 -5.41
N ASP A 155 -3.00 2.23 -5.16
CA ASP A 155 -4.17 1.53 -5.69
C ASP A 155 -4.54 2.01 -7.10
N ASP A 156 -4.08 3.21 -7.51
CA ASP A 156 -4.36 3.79 -8.82
C ASP A 156 -3.09 3.96 -9.68
N ARG A 157 -2.92 3.03 -10.62
CA ARG A 157 -1.82 3.08 -11.58
C ARG A 157 -1.78 4.32 -12.48
N SER A 158 -2.87 5.11 -12.54
CA SER A 158 -2.92 6.33 -13.35
C SER A 158 -1.96 7.42 -12.84
N TYR A 159 -1.56 7.35 -11.57
CA TYR A 159 -0.58 8.27 -10.97
C TYR A 159 0.88 7.93 -11.29
N MET A 160 1.16 6.78 -11.88
CA MET A 160 2.53 6.37 -12.19
C MET A 160 3.15 7.21 -13.31
N ALA A 161 4.40 7.62 -13.13
CA ALA A 161 5.17 8.29 -14.16
C ALA A 161 5.77 7.31 -15.18
N LEU A 162 6.00 7.79 -16.41
CA LEU A 162 6.70 7.03 -17.45
C LEU A 162 8.12 6.71 -16.97
N HIS A 163 8.61 5.53 -17.28
CA HIS A 163 9.92 4.99 -16.89
C HIS A 163 10.06 4.65 -15.38
N GLU A 164 8.98 4.79 -14.60
CA GLU A 164 8.90 4.37 -13.20
C GLU A 164 7.99 3.15 -13.00
N GLU A 165 7.63 2.43 -14.07
CA GLU A 165 6.65 1.32 -14.07
C GLU A 165 7.06 0.18 -13.13
N PHE A 166 8.34 -0.09 -13.07
CA PHE A 166 8.86 -1.15 -12.21
C PHE A 166 9.05 -0.73 -10.75
N ASN A 167 8.83 0.55 -10.46
CA ASN A 167 8.80 1.08 -9.10
C ASN A 167 7.39 1.04 -8.51
N LEU A 168 6.35 0.79 -9.32
CA LEU A 168 4.97 0.71 -8.83
C LEU A 168 4.64 -0.70 -8.32
N ILE A 169 4.17 -0.76 -7.08
CA ILE A 169 3.49 -1.93 -6.51
C ILE A 169 2.02 -1.56 -6.35
N LYS A 170 1.20 -2.09 -7.26
CA LYS A 170 -0.24 -1.83 -7.24
C LYS A 170 -0.93 -2.70 -6.20
N VAL A 171 -1.80 -2.09 -5.41
CA VAL A 171 -2.72 -2.79 -4.49
C VAL A 171 -4.15 -2.73 -5.02
N GLU A 172 -5.05 -3.54 -4.45
CA GLU A 172 -6.44 -3.57 -4.89
C GLU A 172 -7.17 -2.28 -4.52
N THR A 173 -7.96 -1.76 -5.48
CA THR A 173 -8.81 -0.58 -5.34
C THR A 173 -10.16 -0.95 -4.73
N TYR A 174 -10.77 -0.03 -3.97
CA TYR A 174 -12.11 -0.24 -3.44
C TYR A 174 -13.15 -0.33 -4.57
N ASN A 175 -13.85 -1.45 -4.62
CA ASN A 175 -15.00 -1.62 -5.50
C ASN A 175 -16.29 -1.47 -4.70
N LYS A 176 -16.96 -0.33 -4.83
CA LYS A 176 -18.22 0.00 -4.13
C LYS A 176 -19.37 -1.00 -4.38
N LEU A 177 -19.29 -1.79 -5.44
CA LEU A 177 -20.30 -2.81 -5.76
C LEU A 177 -20.08 -4.11 -4.99
N ILE A 178 -18.90 -4.30 -4.40
CA ILE A 178 -18.55 -5.50 -3.65
C ILE A 178 -18.49 -5.12 -2.17
N PRO A 179 -19.40 -5.63 -1.32
CA PRO A 179 -19.32 -5.40 0.11
C PRO A 179 -17.98 -5.91 0.68
N LEU A 180 -17.43 -5.22 1.69
CA LEU A 180 -16.20 -5.66 2.37
C LEU A 180 -16.35 -7.03 3.04
N SER A 181 -17.56 -7.37 3.47
CA SER A 181 -17.93 -8.68 4.01
C SER A 181 -18.15 -9.75 2.94
N ALA A 182 -18.10 -9.39 1.65
CA ALA A 182 -18.31 -10.35 0.58
C ALA A 182 -17.20 -11.41 0.57
N PHE A 183 -17.59 -12.65 0.30
CA PHE A 183 -16.65 -13.75 0.09
C PHE A 183 -16.05 -13.69 -1.34
N SER A 184 -15.50 -12.54 -1.72
CA SER A 184 -14.81 -12.36 -2.98
C SER A 184 -13.32 -12.15 -2.75
N PHE A 185 -12.51 -12.61 -3.70
CA PHE A 185 -11.06 -12.38 -3.63
C PHE A 185 -10.73 -10.89 -3.63
N GLN A 186 -11.44 -10.08 -4.41
CA GLN A 186 -11.22 -8.63 -4.48
C GLN A 186 -11.45 -7.94 -3.13
N ALA A 187 -12.55 -8.28 -2.43
CA ALA A 187 -12.81 -7.74 -1.09
C ALA A 187 -11.70 -8.12 -0.09
N HIS A 188 -11.25 -9.37 -0.13
CA HIS A 188 -10.16 -9.85 0.73
C HIS A 188 -8.81 -9.22 0.35
N ALA A 189 -8.50 -9.12 -0.94
CA ALA A 189 -7.30 -8.46 -1.42
C ALA A 189 -7.27 -6.98 -1.03
N TYR A 190 -8.42 -6.32 -1.08
CA TYR A 190 -8.57 -4.94 -0.65
C TYR A 190 -8.34 -4.76 0.85
N LEU A 191 -9.00 -5.57 1.70
CA LEU A 191 -8.90 -5.44 3.16
C LEU A 191 -7.53 -5.88 3.71
N TYR A 192 -6.96 -6.95 3.17
CA TYR A 192 -5.76 -7.59 3.72
C TYR A 192 -4.49 -7.28 2.93
N LYS A 193 -4.46 -6.16 2.21
CA LYS A 193 -3.31 -5.75 1.38
C LYS A 193 -1.99 -5.62 2.15
N ALA A 194 -2.02 -5.28 3.44
CA ALA A 194 -0.83 -5.21 4.27
C ALA A 194 -0.11 -6.57 4.38
N PHE A 195 -0.87 -7.65 4.45
CA PHE A 195 -0.33 -9.02 4.52
C PHE A 195 0.28 -9.42 3.18
N TYR A 196 -0.43 -9.14 2.07
CA TYR A 196 0.14 -9.31 0.74
C TYR A 196 1.46 -8.57 0.57
N LEU A 197 1.49 -7.29 0.93
CA LEU A 197 2.69 -6.46 0.85
C LEU A 197 3.84 -7.01 1.72
N ALA A 198 3.56 -7.46 2.94
CA ALA A 198 4.57 -8.03 3.82
C ALA A 198 5.21 -9.29 3.21
N GLY A 199 4.40 -10.21 2.66
CA GLY A 199 4.90 -11.39 1.98
C GLY A 199 5.69 -11.07 0.71
N LEU A 200 5.18 -10.15 -0.12
CA LEU A 200 5.88 -9.68 -1.32
C LEU A 200 7.23 -9.02 -0.98
N PHE A 201 7.26 -8.12 0.01
CA PHE A 201 8.49 -7.47 0.42
C PHE A 201 9.50 -8.48 0.98
N LYS A 202 9.03 -9.47 1.74
CA LYS A 202 9.90 -10.57 2.19
C LYS A 202 10.54 -11.31 1.02
N ALA A 203 9.76 -11.65 0.01
CA ALA A 203 10.29 -12.30 -1.19
C ALA A 203 11.32 -11.42 -1.93
N ILE A 204 11.06 -10.10 -2.02
CA ILE A 204 12.02 -9.13 -2.57
C ILE A 204 13.31 -9.10 -1.74
N PHE A 205 13.22 -9.03 -0.40
CA PHE A 205 14.39 -9.02 0.47
C PHE A 205 15.22 -10.28 0.35
N ASP A 206 14.58 -11.44 0.31
CA ASP A 206 15.27 -12.72 0.13
C ASP A 206 16.00 -12.80 -1.22
N LYS A 207 15.37 -12.25 -2.26
CA LYS A 207 15.97 -12.20 -3.60
C LYS A 207 17.17 -11.26 -3.66
N ILE A 208 17.08 -10.09 -3.02
CA ILE A 208 18.21 -9.15 -2.89
C ILE A 208 19.41 -9.81 -2.19
N GLU A 209 19.15 -10.49 -1.07
CA GLU A 209 20.21 -11.16 -0.29
C GLU A 209 20.83 -12.32 -1.06
N LYS A 210 20.01 -13.11 -1.74
CA LYS A 210 20.46 -14.29 -2.47
C LYS A 210 21.24 -13.95 -3.73
N ASP A 211 20.74 -12.99 -4.53
CA ASP A 211 21.24 -12.74 -5.88
C ASP A 211 22.09 -11.47 -5.97
N HIS A 212 22.22 -10.71 -4.89
CA HIS A 212 22.98 -9.46 -4.80
C HIS A 212 22.54 -8.40 -5.83
N VAL A 213 21.24 -8.31 -6.08
CA VAL A 213 20.60 -7.37 -7.01
C VAL A 213 19.94 -6.20 -6.29
N THR A 214 19.51 -5.19 -7.01
CA THR A 214 18.73 -4.06 -6.46
C THR A 214 17.30 -4.49 -6.14
N ALA A 215 16.58 -3.65 -5.37
CA ALA A 215 15.20 -3.92 -4.99
C ALA A 215 14.28 -4.02 -6.23
N VAL A 216 14.44 -3.12 -7.20
CA VAL A 216 13.63 -3.11 -8.43
C VAL A 216 13.97 -4.31 -9.32
N GLU A 217 15.24 -4.73 -9.41
CA GLU A 217 15.62 -5.93 -10.16
C GLU A 217 15.03 -7.20 -9.52
N ALA A 218 15.11 -7.32 -8.19
CA ALA A 218 14.48 -8.41 -7.45
C ALA A 218 12.97 -8.46 -7.70
N ALA A 219 12.31 -7.29 -7.61
CA ALA A 219 10.89 -7.14 -7.86
C ALA A 219 10.49 -7.57 -9.28
N LYS A 220 11.25 -7.16 -10.30
CA LYS A 220 11.00 -7.57 -11.71
C LYS A 220 10.98 -9.09 -11.89
N VAL A 221 11.93 -9.80 -11.29
CA VAL A 221 11.98 -11.26 -11.40
C VAL A 221 10.76 -11.90 -10.75
N ILE A 222 10.41 -11.48 -9.54
CA ILE A 222 9.24 -12.01 -8.82
C ILE A 222 7.95 -11.72 -9.60
N GLN A 223 7.83 -10.55 -10.21
CA GLN A 223 6.69 -10.17 -11.02
C GLN A 223 6.53 -11.07 -12.26
N ILE A 224 7.61 -11.30 -13.01
CA ILE A 224 7.59 -12.16 -14.20
C ILE A 224 7.16 -13.60 -13.84
N ASP A 225 7.62 -14.10 -12.69
CA ASP A 225 7.28 -15.45 -12.24
C ASP A 225 5.83 -15.58 -11.73
N SER A 226 5.17 -14.44 -11.38
CA SER A 226 3.87 -14.44 -10.72
C SER A 226 2.68 -14.09 -11.62
N VAL A 227 2.88 -13.63 -12.87
CA VAL A 227 1.82 -13.12 -13.75
C VAL A 227 1.84 -13.80 -15.13
N GLU A 228 0.66 -14.22 -15.63
CA GLU A 228 0.52 -14.94 -16.89
C GLU A 228 0.47 -14.04 -18.13
N GLU A 229 -0.11 -12.83 -18.03
CA GLU A 229 -0.31 -11.94 -19.18
C GLU A 229 0.80 -10.90 -19.29
N GLU A 230 1.34 -10.70 -20.51
CA GLU A 230 2.45 -9.78 -20.76
C GLU A 230 2.15 -8.34 -20.38
N PHE A 231 0.89 -7.90 -20.49
CA PHE A 231 0.46 -6.58 -20.07
C PHE A 231 0.51 -6.40 -18.55
N ASP A 232 0.14 -7.43 -17.82
CA ASP A 232 0.08 -7.42 -16.36
C ASP A 232 1.46 -7.58 -15.72
N ARG A 233 2.44 -8.08 -16.48
CA ARG A 233 3.83 -8.23 -16.01
C ARG A 233 4.54 -6.93 -15.66
N ARG A 234 3.96 -5.79 -15.98
CA ARG A 234 4.52 -4.48 -15.64
C ARG A 234 4.12 -3.98 -14.27
N PHE A 235 3.14 -4.64 -13.61
CA PHE A 235 2.60 -4.16 -12.35
C PHE A 235 2.44 -5.31 -11.36
N PHE A 236 2.86 -5.06 -10.13
CA PHE A 236 2.47 -5.92 -9.03
C PHE A 236 1.03 -5.59 -8.66
N TYR A 237 0.17 -6.58 -8.60
CA TYR A 237 -1.10 -6.50 -7.91
C TYR A 237 -1.53 -7.88 -7.41
N PRO A 238 -2.30 -7.95 -6.32
CA PRO A 238 -2.68 -9.21 -5.74
C PRO A 238 -3.60 -9.99 -6.68
N THR A 239 -3.29 -11.26 -6.85
CA THR A 239 -4.11 -12.23 -7.56
C THR A 239 -4.33 -13.45 -6.70
N ILE A 240 -5.35 -14.26 -7.02
CA ILE A 240 -5.59 -15.52 -6.32
C ILE A 240 -4.38 -16.48 -6.39
N LYS A 241 -3.50 -16.34 -7.37
CA LYS A 241 -2.28 -17.13 -7.52
C LYS A 241 -1.19 -16.76 -6.52
N ASN A 242 -1.25 -15.56 -5.96
CA ASN A 242 -0.27 -15.03 -5.00
C ASN A 242 -0.72 -15.20 -3.54
N VAL A 243 -1.57 -16.18 -3.26
CA VAL A 243 -2.06 -16.45 -1.88
C VAL A 243 -0.91 -16.70 -0.91
N ASP A 244 0.18 -17.29 -1.37
CA ASP A 244 1.38 -17.53 -0.57
C ASP A 244 1.96 -16.25 0.06
N PHE A 245 1.80 -15.09 -0.60
CA PHE A 245 2.23 -13.81 -0.02
C PHE A 245 1.37 -13.39 1.17
N TYR A 246 0.06 -13.66 1.16
CA TYR A 246 -0.82 -13.38 2.31
C TYR A 246 -0.45 -14.26 3.50
N GLU A 247 -0.16 -15.54 3.26
CA GLU A 247 0.22 -16.51 4.29
C GLU A 247 1.56 -16.14 4.93
N GLU A 248 2.57 -15.86 4.11
CA GLU A 248 3.88 -15.44 4.59
C GLU A 248 3.80 -14.08 5.30
N GLY A 249 3.03 -13.13 4.77
CA GLY A 249 2.82 -11.84 5.39
C GLY A 249 2.10 -11.94 6.74
N GLU A 250 1.09 -12.81 6.87
CA GLU A 250 0.46 -13.08 8.16
C GLU A 250 1.46 -13.63 9.16
N ARG A 251 2.30 -14.60 8.75
CA ARG A 251 3.34 -15.17 9.59
C ARG A 251 4.32 -14.11 10.10
N ILE A 252 4.71 -13.15 9.24
CA ILE A 252 5.63 -12.06 9.60
C ILE A 252 4.94 -11.08 10.55
N LEU A 253 3.77 -10.60 10.19
CA LEU A 253 3.11 -9.54 10.94
C LEU A 253 2.59 -10.04 12.29
N SER A 254 2.04 -11.24 12.37
CA SER A 254 1.57 -11.84 13.62
C SER A 254 2.70 -12.16 14.60
N ALA A 255 3.93 -12.36 14.12
CA ALA A 255 5.11 -12.51 14.99
C ALA A 255 5.50 -11.19 15.69
N ILE A 256 5.10 -10.04 15.14
CA ILE A 256 5.35 -8.70 15.71
C ILE A 256 4.17 -8.25 16.58
N ASP A 257 2.96 -8.54 16.10
CA ASP A 257 1.72 -8.16 16.75
C ASP A 257 0.69 -9.30 16.55
N SER A 258 0.39 -10.02 17.62
CA SER A 258 -0.52 -11.18 17.58
C SER A 258 -1.95 -10.84 17.13
N GLU A 259 -2.35 -9.57 17.14
CA GLU A 259 -3.62 -9.11 16.61
C GLU A 259 -3.59 -8.86 15.08
N ALA A 260 -2.39 -8.75 14.49
CA ALA A 260 -2.23 -8.60 13.05
C ALA A 260 -2.39 -9.96 12.36
N THR A 261 -3.63 -10.39 12.20
CA THR A 261 -4.01 -11.68 11.60
C THR A 261 -5.13 -11.51 10.56
N ILE A 262 -5.18 -12.45 9.61
CA ILE A 262 -6.33 -12.61 8.72
C ILE A 262 -7.30 -13.60 9.41
N PRO A 263 -8.63 -13.32 9.45
CA PRO A 263 -9.57 -14.27 10.02
C PRO A 263 -9.39 -15.68 9.45
N PRO A 264 -9.32 -16.74 10.28
CA PRO A 264 -9.01 -18.11 9.82
C PRO A 264 -9.94 -18.61 8.71
N SER A 265 -11.21 -18.23 8.72
CA SER A 265 -12.17 -18.59 7.68
C SER A 265 -11.83 -17.97 6.32
N ILE A 266 -11.30 -16.76 6.32
CA ILE A 266 -10.86 -16.04 5.11
C ILE A 266 -9.56 -16.63 4.61
N MET A 267 -8.57 -16.86 5.49
CA MET A 267 -7.30 -17.49 5.12
C MET A 267 -7.52 -18.89 4.54
N THR A 268 -8.39 -19.70 5.14
CA THR A 268 -8.74 -21.02 4.62
C THR A 268 -9.32 -20.94 3.22
N ARG A 269 -10.22 -19.97 2.97
CA ARG A 269 -10.80 -19.75 1.65
C ARG A 269 -9.76 -19.32 0.62
N MET A 270 -8.84 -18.43 1.00
CA MET A 270 -7.72 -18.03 0.15
C MET A 270 -6.86 -19.24 -0.24
N LYS A 271 -6.48 -20.07 0.72
CA LYS A 271 -5.66 -21.28 0.51
C LYS A 271 -6.33 -22.31 -0.40
N ASN A 272 -7.60 -22.54 -0.21
CA ASN A 272 -8.37 -23.47 -1.02
C ASN A 272 -8.73 -22.89 -2.40
N ARG A 273 -8.45 -21.62 -2.64
CA ARG A 273 -8.87 -20.88 -3.84
C ARG A 273 -10.39 -20.96 -4.07
N ASP A 274 -11.16 -20.98 -2.98
CA ASP A 274 -12.63 -21.08 -2.96
C ASP A 274 -13.29 -19.75 -3.38
N TYR A 275 -12.93 -19.24 -4.56
CA TYR A 275 -13.53 -18.05 -5.14
C TYR A 275 -14.16 -18.41 -6.48
N GLU A 276 -15.42 -18.02 -6.65
CA GLU A 276 -16.07 -18.12 -7.94
C GLU A 276 -15.42 -17.10 -8.89
N TYR A 277 -14.89 -17.57 -10.01
CA TYR A 277 -14.54 -16.73 -11.14
C TYR A 277 -15.86 -16.19 -11.73
N ARG A 278 -16.21 -14.95 -11.41
CA ARG A 278 -17.31 -14.23 -12.06
C ARG A 278 -16.76 -13.25 -13.07
#